data_9fa4ffbeb2c7469e79918f52cd3cfc63
#
_entry.id   9fa4ffbeb2c7469e79918f52cd3cfc63
#
_cell.length_a   1.000
_cell.length_b   1.000
_cell.length_c   1.000
_cell.angle_alpha   90.00
_cell.angle_beta   90.00
_cell.angle_gamma   90.00
#
_symmetry.space_group_name_H-M   'P 1'
#
loop_
_entity.id
_entity.type
_entity.pdbx_description
1 polymer ?
#
loop_
_entity_poly.entity_id
_entity_poly.type
_entity_poly.pdbx_seq_one_letter_code
_entity_poly.pdbx_strand_id
1 'polypeptide(L)'
;NKSIIMKPGNVLKTVTPEKTLIAIANLEDEIPSQAVVYDLSRFLSILSLHQDPDIQFNDKFFTISEGNKKKTKYVYADPSMVIAPPEKELSIPSEDVKVNVIWDDFQSVLKAAGVLQFEEIAFVGEDGKCFLRAIDSKNPTADAYGIEIGATNDKFTIIIKTDNLKLLPQDYEITLCAKGISYFKGADVSYYVGIDTKSTYEKGE
;
A
#
# COMPACT_ATOMS: atom_id res chain seq x y z
N ASN A 1 -0.20 -6.80 -6.06
CA ASN A 1 -0.97 -8.02 -5.82
C ASN A 1 -1.09 -8.84 -7.09
N LYS A 2 -1.15 -10.17 -6.94
CA LYS A 2 -1.32 -11.08 -8.09
C LYS A 2 -2.79 -11.30 -8.43
N SER A 3 -3.68 -11.03 -7.52
CA SER A 3 -5.11 -11.30 -7.64
C SER A 3 -5.94 -10.24 -6.92
N ILE A 4 -7.23 -10.14 -7.24
CA ILE A 4 -8.16 -9.20 -6.63
C ILE A 4 -9.58 -9.77 -6.58
N ILE A 5 -10.28 -9.47 -5.49
CA ILE A 5 -11.73 -9.66 -5.37
C ILE A 5 -12.38 -8.29 -5.37
N MET A 6 -13.19 -8.01 -6.36
CA MET A 6 -14.04 -6.84 -6.42
C MET A 6 -15.37 -7.19 -5.77
N LYS A 7 -15.87 -6.34 -4.87
CA LYS A 7 -17.18 -6.48 -4.23
C LYS A 7 -18.11 -5.36 -4.69
N PRO A 8 -19.42 -5.55 -4.66
CA PRO A 8 -20.38 -4.47 -4.97
C PRO A 8 -20.13 -3.22 -4.13
N GLY A 9 -20.28 -2.06 -4.74
CA GLY A 9 -20.04 -0.74 -4.15
C GLY A 9 -18.86 -0.01 -4.78
N ASN A 10 -18.47 1.10 -4.20
CA ASN A 10 -17.43 1.99 -4.72
C ASN A 10 -16.08 1.89 -3.97
N VAL A 11 -15.88 0.88 -3.13
CA VAL A 11 -14.63 0.69 -2.38
C VAL A 11 -13.92 -0.56 -2.88
N LEU A 12 -12.72 -0.37 -3.42
CA LEU A 12 -11.85 -1.45 -3.83
C LEU A 12 -10.79 -1.71 -2.74
N LYS A 13 -10.74 -2.93 -2.23
CA LYS A 13 -9.76 -3.35 -1.22
C LYS A 13 -8.89 -4.49 -1.76
N THR A 14 -7.61 -4.42 -1.49
CA THR A 14 -6.67 -5.52 -1.77
C THR A 14 -5.79 -5.81 -0.56
N VAL A 15 -5.25 -7.03 -0.50
CA VAL A 15 -4.31 -7.44 0.54
C VAL A 15 -3.17 -8.24 -0.09
N THR A 16 -1.95 -8.05 0.38
CA THR A 16 -0.80 -8.89 -0.04
C THR A 16 -0.95 -10.32 0.50
N PRO A 17 -0.36 -11.32 -0.17
CA PRO A 17 -0.39 -12.71 0.33
C PRO A 17 0.13 -12.85 1.76
N GLU A 18 1.13 -12.08 2.13
CA GLU A 18 1.75 -12.02 3.46
C GLU A 18 0.90 -11.25 4.48
N LYS A 19 -0.18 -10.60 4.02
CA LYS A 19 -1.07 -9.74 4.82
C LYS A 19 -0.38 -8.57 5.50
N THR A 20 0.73 -8.10 4.92
CA THR A 20 1.54 -6.99 5.44
C THR A 20 1.18 -5.64 4.83
N LEU A 21 0.42 -5.63 3.73
CA LEU A 21 -0.05 -4.41 3.07
C LEU A 21 -1.51 -4.59 2.62
N ILE A 22 -2.36 -3.66 3.03
CA ILE A 22 -3.74 -3.56 2.56
C ILE A 22 -3.90 -2.21 1.90
N ALA A 23 -4.38 -2.21 0.64
CA ALA A 23 -4.71 -1.00 -0.09
C ALA A 23 -6.23 -0.83 -0.14
N ILE A 24 -6.68 0.42 -0.02
CA ILE A 24 -8.08 0.82 -0.09
C ILE A 24 -8.19 2.01 -1.02
N ALA A 25 -8.97 1.87 -2.09
CA ALA A 25 -9.29 2.92 -3.04
C ALA A 25 -10.80 3.19 -3.05
N ASN A 26 -11.17 4.47 -3.11
CA ASN A 26 -12.53 4.88 -3.40
C ASN A 26 -12.63 5.10 -4.91
N LEU A 27 -13.57 4.42 -5.55
CA LEU A 27 -13.82 4.52 -6.98
C LEU A 27 -14.90 5.56 -7.24
N GLU A 28 -14.83 6.23 -8.39
CA GLU A 28 -15.90 7.11 -8.86
C GLU A 28 -17.13 6.29 -9.29
N ASP A 29 -16.88 5.14 -9.93
CA ASP A 29 -17.92 4.23 -10.39
C ASP A 29 -18.19 3.11 -9.37
N GLU A 30 -19.44 2.63 -9.35
CA GLU A 30 -19.84 1.49 -8.54
C GLU A 30 -19.55 0.16 -9.24
N ILE A 31 -18.93 -0.77 -8.52
CA ILE A 31 -18.84 -2.17 -8.92
C ILE A 31 -20.22 -2.80 -8.73
N PRO A 32 -20.90 -3.28 -9.80
CA PRO A 32 -22.29 -3.71 -9.72
C PRO A 32 -22.44 -5.10 -9.07
N SER A 33 -21.44 -5.96 -9.19
CA SER A 33 -21.48 -7.34 -8.70
C SER A 33 -20.09 -7.86 -8.34
N GLN A 34 -20.03 -8.94 -7.54
CA GLN A 34 -18.75 -9.54 -7.20
C GLN A 34 -18.06 -10.12 -8.44
N ALA A 35 -16.77 -9.82 -8.58
CA ALA A 35 -15.90 -10.38 -9.60
C ALA A 35 -14.55 -10.78 -9.01
N VAL A 36 -13.99 -11.90 -9.46
CA VAL A 36 -12.74 -12.44 -8.94
C VAL A 36 -11.73 -12.58 -10.07
N VAL A 37 -10.60 -11.89 -9.95
CA VAL A 37 -9.48 -11.94 -10.88
C VAL A 37 -8.31 -12.63 -10.19
N TYR A 38 -7.96 -13.84 -10.63
CA TYR A 38 -6.84 -14.61 -10.08
C TYR A 38 -5.49 -14.11 -10.59
N ASP A 39 -5.41 -13.84 -11.90
CA ASP A 39 -4.21 -13.32 -12.55
C ASP A 39 -4.44 -11.86 -12.97
N LEU A 40 -4.10 -10.95 -12.05
CA LEU A 40 -4.29 -9.51 -12.25
C LEU A 40 -3.41 -8.98 -13.39
N SER A 41 -2.18 -9.49 -13.53
CA SER A 41 -1.27 -9.06 -14.61
C SER A 41 -1.86 -9.41 -15.98
N ARG A 42 -2.39 -10.62 -16.13
CA ARG A 42 -3.08 -11.04 -17.35
C ARG A 42 -4.34 -10.20 -17.60
N PHE A 43 -5.13 -9.93 -16.57
CA PHE A 43 -6.32 -9.09 -16.70
C PHE A 43 -5.98 -7.68 -17.19
N LEU A 44 -4.96 -7.03 -16.58
CA LEU A 44 -4.48 -5.72 -16.99
C LEU A 44 -3.90 -5.74 -18.42
N SER A 45 -3.20 -6.81 -18.80
CA SER A 45 -2.71 -6.98 -20.17
C SER A 45 -3.86 -7.12 -21.18
N ILE A 46 -4.96 -7.77 -20.81
CA ILE A 46 -6.16 -7.85 -21.65
C ILE A 46 -6.82 -6.48 -21.79
N LEU A 47 -6.92 -5.71 -20.71
CA LEU A 47 -7.43 -4.33 -20.78
C LEU A 47 -6.60 -3.47 -21.71
N SER A 48 -5.28 -3.61 -21.70
CA SER A 48 -4.37 -2.86 -22.58
C SER A 48 -4.49 -3.18 -24.09
N LEU A 49 -5.19 -4.25 -24.47
CA LEU A 49 -5.53 -4.54 -25.87
C LEU A 49 -6.63 -3.61 -26.43
N HIS A 50 -7.33 -2.92 -25.55
CA HIS A 50 -8.43 -2.04 -25.87
C HIS A 50 -8.04 -0.60 -25.58
N GLN A 51 -8.51 0.32 -26.40
CA GLN A 51 -8.39 1.76 -26.19
C GLN A 51 -9.70 2.23 -25.57
N ASP A 52 -9.66 2.73 -24.32
CA ASP A 52 -10.85 3.15 -23.55
C ASP A 52 -11.92 2.01 -23.46
N PRO A 53 -11.63 0.90 -22.77
CA PRO A 53 -12.51 -0.26 -22.75
C PRO A 53 -13.75 -0.06 -21.87
N ASP A 54 -14.91 -0.44 -22.39
CA ASP A 54 -16.11 -0.71 -21.58
C ASP A 54 -16.00 -2.07 -20.90
N ILE A 55 -16.24 -2.13 -19.60
CA ILE A 55 -16.24 -3.36 -18.81
C ILE A 55 -17.65 -3.68 -18.33
N GLN A 56 -18.24 -4.70 -18.91
CA GLN A 56 -19.55 -5.21 -18.46
C GLN A 56 -19.36 -6.39 -17.52
N PHE A 57 -19.94 -6.28 -16.33
CA PHE A 57 -19.99 -7.35 -15.34
C PHE A 57 -21.14 -8.30 -15.67
N ASN A 58 -20.82 -9.59 -15.84
CA ASN A 58 -21.81 -10.66 -16.00
C ASN A 58 -21.66 -11.64 -14.82
N ASP A 59 -22.53 -12.64 -14.71
CA ASP A 59 -22.55 -13.57 -13.56
C ASP A 59 -21.22 -14.30 -13.32
N LYS A 60 -20.50 -14.65 -14.41
CA LYS A 60 -19.28 -15.48 -14.33
C LYS A 60 -18.08 -14.93 -15.13
N PHE A 61 -18.21 -13.79 -15.75
CA PHE A 61 -17.15 -13.24 -16.60
C PHE A 61 -17.34 -11.75 -16.84
N PHE A 62 -16.24 -11.06 -17.15
CA PHE A 62 -16.28 -9.75 -17.78
C PHE A 62 -16.48 -9.86 -19.28
N THR A 63 -17.26 -8.98 -19.84
CA THR A 63 -17.17 -8.62 -21.24
C THR A 63 -16.43 -7.28 -21.32
N ILE A 64 -15.28 -7.29 -22.00
CA ILE A 64 -14.43 -6.10 -22.21
C ILE A 64 -14.56 -5.75 -23.67
N SER A 65 -15.02 -4.53 -23.99
CA SER A 65 -15.29 -4.13 -25.38
C SER A 65 -14.75 -2.74 -25.70
N GLU A 66 -14.40 -2.53 -26.95
CA GLU A 66 -14.07 -1.25 -27.55
C GLU A 66 -14.95 -1.05 -28.78
N GLY A 67 -16.00 -0.24 -28.60
CA GLY A 67 -17.05 -0.09 -29.61
C GLY A 67 -17.65 -1.45 -30.01
N ASN A 68 -18.03 -1.54 -31.30
CA ASN A 68 -18.67 -2.78 -31.81
C ASN A 68 -17.69 -3.81 -32.42
N LYS A 69 -16.37 -3.49 -32.47
CA LYS A 69 -15.41 -4.29 -33.25
C LYS A 69 -14.52 -5.19 -32.40
N LYS A 70 -14.20 -4.77 -31.19
CA LYS A 70 -13.32 -5.54 -30.31
C LYS A 70 -14.10 -5.99 -29.08
N LYS A 71 -14.01 -7.27 -28.77
CA LYS A 71 -14.68 -7.85 -27.62
C LYS A 71 -13.86 -9.00 -27.05
N THR A 72 -13.59 -8.94 -25.76
CA THR A 72 -12.90 -9.98 -25.02
C THR A 72 -13.76 -10.48 -23.87
N LYS A 73 -13.79 -11.78 -23.66
CA LYS A 73 -14.42 -12.43 -22.51
C LYS A 73 -13.32 -12.85 -21.54
N TYR A 74 -13.40 -12.39 -20.27
CA TYR A 74 -12.54 -12.83 -19.19
C TYR A 74 -13.35 -13.52 -18.10
N VAL A 75 -13.09 -14.80 -17.86
CA VAL A 75 -13.85 -15.62 -16.90
C VAL A 75 -13.32 -15.40 -15.49
N TYR A 76 -14.22 -15.25 -14.52
CA TYR A 76 -13.88 -15.11 -13.11
C TYR A 76 -13.26 -16.40 -12.57
N ALA A 77 -12.37 -16.25 -11.59
CA ALA A 77 -11.87 -17.34 -10.79
C ALA A 77 -12.84 -17.67 -9.64
N ASP A 78 -12.67 -18.85 -9.04
CA ASP A 78 -13.35 -19.18 -7.80
C ASP A 78 -12.81 -18.29 -6.65
N PRO A 79 -13.69 -17.69 -5.82
CA PRO A 79 -13.27 -16.84 -4.70
C PRO A 79 -12.32 -17.52 -3.70
N SER A 80 -12.40 -18.85 -3.55
CA SER A 80 -11.51 -19.62 -2.67
C SER A 80 -10.05 -19.65 -3.13
N MET A 81 -9.78 -19.30 -4.39
CA MET A 81 -8.42 -19.23 -4.95
C MET A 81 -7.69 -17.93 -4.66
N VAL A 82 -8.36 -16.96 -4.05
CA VAL A 82 -7.84 -15.60 -3.85
C VAL A 82 -7.91 -15.22 -2.37
N ILE A 83 -6.86 -14.58 -1.88
CA ILE A 83 -6.84 -14.07 -0.52
C ILE A 83 -7.70 -12.80 -0.48
N ALA A 84 -8.80 -12.88 0.25
CA ALA A 84 -9.70 -11.75 0.44
C ALA A 84 -9.16 -10.78 1.51
N PRO A 85 -9.27 -9.47 1.31
CA PRO A 85 -9.01 -8.49 2.36
C PRO A 85 -10.04 -8.65 3.49
N PRO A 86 -9.72 -8.21 4.73
CA PRO A 86 -10.64 -8.30 5.85
C PRO A 86 -11.92 -7.48 5.56
N GLU A 87 -13.08 -8.05 5.94
CA GLU A 87 -14.38 -7.37 5.77
C GLU A 87 -14.59 -6.27 6.78
N LYS A 88 -14.06 -6.47 8.00
CA LYS A 88 -14.16 -5.48 9.08
C LYS A 88 -13.39 -4.22 8.71
N GLU A 89 -13.91 -3.10 9.15
CA GLU A 89 -13.19 -1.84 9.11
C GLU A 89 -11.88 -1.97 9.89
N LEU A 90 -10.79 -1.54 9.27
CA LEU A 90 -9.48 -1.57 9.89
C LEU A 90 -9.31 -0.29 10.72
N SER A 91 -8.83 -0.46 11.93
CA SER A 91 -8.39 0.64 12.78
C SER A 91 -6.97 0.39 13.26
N ILE A 92 -6.21 1.46 13.39
CA ILE A 92 -4.89 1.40 14.02
C ILE A 92 -5.06 1.36 15.54
N PRO A 93 -4.26 0.56 16.26
CA PRO A 93 -4.39 0.42 17.72
C PRO A 93 -4.09 1.71 18.49
N SER A 94 -3.19 2.55 17.98
CA SER A 94 -2.84 3.86 18.54
C SER A 94 -2.36 4.79 17.43
N GLU A 95 -2.52 6.09 17.64
CA GLU A 95 -1.98 7.15 16.78
C GLU A 95 -0.76 7.76 17.49
N ASP A 96 0.38 7.06 17.43
CA ASP A 96 1.56 7.43 18.21
C ASP A 96 2.24 8.66 17.61
N VAL A 97 2.39 8.71 16.27
CA VAL A 97 3.02 9.83 15.56
C VAL A 97 2.26 10.13 14.27
N LYS A 98 2.07 11.42 13.94
CA LYS A 98 1.53 11.88 12.65
C LYS A 98 2.57 12.69 11.90
N VAL A 99 2.81 12.32 10.65
CA VAL A 99 3.75 13.01 9.76
C VAL A 99 3.16 13.12 8.35
N ASN A 100 3.54 14.19 7.65
CA ASN A 100 3.26 14.33 6.22
C ASN A 100 4.55 14.07 5.45
N VAL A 101 4.49 13.24 4.43
CA VAL A 101 5.65 12.91 3.59
C VAL A 101 5.27 13.16 2.13
N ILE A 102 6.00 14.03 1.47
CA ILE A 102 5.87 14.25 0.04
C ILE A 102 6.49 13.07 -0.72
N TRP A 103 5.91 12.74 -1.87
CA TRP A 103 6.34 11.58 -2.64
C TRP A 103 7.81 11.60 -3.05
N ASP A 104 8.34 12.77 -3.41
CA ASP A 104 9.74 12.90 -3.83
C ASP A 104 10.73 12.52 -2.72
N ASP A 105 10.45 12.91 -1.47
CA ASP A 105 11.25 12.55 -0.30
C ASP A 105 11.15 11.04 -0.03
N PHE A 106 9.93 10.51 -0.07
CA PHE A 106 9.68 9.09 0.13
C PHE A 106 10.40 8.23 -0.91
N GLN A 107 10.29 8.60 -2.20
CA GLN A 107 10.96 7.92 -3.29
C GLN A 107 12.49 8.01 -3.18
N SER A 108 13.02 9.15 -2.71
CA SER A 108 14.46 9.34 -2.53
C SER A 108 15.03 8.37 -1.50
N VAL A 109 14.32 8.18 -0.36
CA VAL A 109 14.73 7.21 0.66
C VAL A 109 14.60 5.77 0.17
N LEU A 110 13.54 5.43 -0.58
CA LEU A 110 13.40 4.09 -1.17
C LEU A 110 14.49 3.80 -2.20
N LYS A 111 14.87 4.79 -3.04
CA LYS A 111 16.00 4.66 -3.98
C LYS A 111 17.31 4.46 -3.23
N ALA A 112 17.54 5.23 -2.16
CA ALA A 112 18.75 5.07 -1.33
C ALA A 112 18.81 3.68 -0.69
N ALA A 113 17.69 3.17 -0.16
CA ALA A 113 17.63 1.80 0.36
C ALA A 113 18.02 0.78 -0.72
N GLY A 114 17.53 0.93 -1.95
CA GLY A 114 17.92 0.06 -3.07
C GLY A 114 19.42 0.13 -3.41
N VAL A 115 20.00 1.34 -3.44
CA VAL A 115 21.44 1.55 -3.72
C VAL A 115 22.31 0.95 -2.61
N LEU A 116 21.91 1.12 -1.35
CA LEU A 116 22.61 0.60 -0.18
C LEU A 116 22.32 -0.89 0.08
N GLN A 117 21.43 -1.49 -0.71
CA GLN A 117 20.96 -2.87 -0.54
C GLN A 117 20.32 -3.14 0.83
N PHE A 118 19.59 -2.14 1.34
CA PHE A 118 18.84 -2.26 2.57
C PHE A 118 17.40 -2.70 2.30
N GLU A 119 16.92 -3.60 3.14
CA GLU A 119 15.55 -4.13 3.07
C GLU A 119 14.54 -3.32 3.89
N GLU A 120 15.02 -2.27 4.60
CA GLU A 120 14.24 -1.56 5.60
C GLU A 120 14.39 -0.04 5.45
N ILE A 121 13.29 0.66 5.73
CA ILE A 121 13.32 2.08 6.06
C ILE A 121 12.77 2.28 7.46
N ALA A 122 13.10 3.40 8.09
CA ALA A 122 12.56 3.76 9.40
C ALA A 122 12.11 5.22 9.44
N PHE A 123 11.01 5.45 10.16
CA PHE A 123 10.66 6.74 10.69
C PHE A 123 11.31 6.86 12.06
N VAL A 124 12.12 7.89 12.27
CA VAL A 124 12.93 8.06 13.48
C VAL A 124 12.65 9.41 14.11
N GLY A 125 12.25 9.40 15.37
CA GLY A 125 12.12 10.57 16.22
C GLY A 125 13.31 10.66 17.16
N GLU A 126 14.14 11.69 17.03
CA GLU A 126 15.31 11.95 17.89
C GLU A 126 15.67 13.43 17.88
N ASP A 127 16.19 13.94 18.98
CA ASP A 127 16.74 15.30 19.10
C ASP A 127 15.79 16.42 18.61
N GLY A 128 14.49 16.28 18.87
CA GLY A 128 13.46 17.24 18.47
C GLY A 128 13.02 17.16 17.01
N LYS A 129 13.51 16.19 16.24
CA LYS A 129 13.31 16.06 14.80
C LYS A 129 12.74 14.70 14.42
N CYS A 130 12.01 14.66 13.32
CA CYS A 130 11.53 13.45 12.69
C CYS A 130 12.24 13.22 11.36
N PHE A 131 12.75 12.03 11.16
CA PHE A 131 13.47 11.62 9.96
C PHE A 131 12.80 10.43 9.29
N LEU A 132 12.92 10.37 7.97
CA LEU A 132 12.71 9.16 7.19
C LEU A 132 14.08 8.66 6.72
N ARG A 133 14.46 7.42 7.06
CA ARG A 133 15.81 6.86 6.82
C ARG A 133 15.76 5.51 6.15
N ALA A 134 16.71 5.27 5.23
CA ALA A 134 17.09 3.93 4.80
C ALA A 134 18.06 3.34 5.83
N ILE A 135 17.77 2.17 6.37
CA ILE A 135 18.53 1.53 7.45
C ILE A 135 18.79 0.05 7.20
N ASP A 136 19.83 -0.47 7.83
CA ASP A 136 20.00 -1.89 8.12
C ASP A 136 19.89 -2.12 9.63
N SER A 137 18.74 -2.57 10.10
CA SER A 137 18.51 -2.78 11.54
C SER A 137 19.37 -3.90 12.16
N LYS A 138 20.04 -4.69 11.32
CA LYS A 138 20.94 -5.77 11.74
C LYS A 138 22.39 -5.30 11.90
N ASN A 139 22.76 -4.16 11.30
CA ASN A 139 24.11 -3.62 11.30
C ASN A 139 24.13 -2.14 11.73
N PRO A 140 24.32 -1.85 13.02
CA PRO A 140 24.31 -0.46 13.52
C PRO A 140 25.45 0.42 12.97
N THR A 141 26.46 -0.17 12.32
CA THR A 141 27.59 0.54 11.70
C THR A 141 27.48 0.66 10.19
N ALA A 142 26.33 0.27 9.61
CA ALA A 142 26.08 0.43 8.19
C ALA A 142 26.00 1.91 7.79
N ASP A 143 26.22 2.17 6.50
CA ASP A 143 25.92 3.46 5.91
C ASP A 143 24.46 3.86 6.19
N ALA A 144 24.17 5.16 6.15
CA ALA A 144 22.82 5.66 6.37
C ALA A 144 22.49 6.75 5.35
N TYR A 145 21.24 6.81 4.95
CA TYR A 145 20.67 7.91 4.19
C TYR A 145 19.37 8.32 4.84
N GLY A 146 19.15 9.60 5.01
CA GLY A 146 17.91 10.08 5.65
C GLY A 146 17.55 11.51 5.27
N ILE A 147 16.29 11.81 5.38
CA ILE A 147 15.69 13.13 5.13
C ILE A 147 14.93 13.55 6.40
N GLU A 148 15.10 14.80 6.83
CA GLU A 148 14.29 15.41 7.87
C GLU A 148 12.89 15.70 7.30
N ILE A 149 11.84 15.17 7.94
CA ILE A 149 10.45 15.28 7.48
C ILE A 149 9.55 16.05 8.46
N GLY A 150 10.09 16.57 9.56
CA GLY A 150 9.36 17.35 10.53
C GLY A 150 10.01 17.40 11.89
N ALA A 151 9.27 17.89 12.88
CA ALA A 151 9.69 17.99 14.27
C ALA A 151 8.85 17.06 15.15
N THR A 152 9.45 16.55 16.24
CA THR A 152 8.76 15.72 17.23
C THR A 152 9.52 15.78 18.55
N ASN A 153 8.80 15.73 19.67
CA ASN A 153 9.42 15.53 20.98
C ASN A 153 9.49 14.05 21.37
N ASP A 154 8.79 13.20 20.63
CA ASP A 154 8.76 11.77 20.89
C ASP A 154 10.04 11.09 20.37
N LYS A 155 10.47 10.05 21.08
CA LYS A 155 11.59 9.21 20.67
C LYS A 155 11.07 7.89 20.13
N PHE A 156 11.33 7.61 18.86
CA PHE A 156 10.84 6.39 18.24
C PHE A 156 11.71 5.93 17.07
N THR A 157 11.56 4.65 16.74
CA THR A 157 12.08 4.06 15.51
C THR A 157 11.02 3.09 14.99
N ILE A 158 10.26 3.51 13.98
CA ILE A 158 9.23 2.67 13.35
C ILE A 158 9.79 2.12 12.06
N ILE A 159 10.06 0.81 12.04
CA ILE A 159 10.74 0.11 10.95
C ILE A 159 9.71 -0.53 10.02
N ILE A 160 9.89 -0.33 8.73
CA ILE A 160 9.03 -0.91 7.68
C ILE A 160 9.92 -1.54 6.61
N LYS A 161 9.59 -2.77 6.22
CA LYS A 161 10.26 -3.43 5.09
C LYS A 161 9.91 -2.74 3.77
N THR A 162 10.90 -2.52 2.93
CA THR A 162 10.71 -1.88 1.62
C THR A 162 9.73 -2.64 0.73
N ASP A 163 9.64 -3.95 0.87
CA ASP A 163 8.66 -4.78 0.16
C ASP A 163 7.19 -4.47 0.53
N ASN A 164 6.96 -3.94 1.73
CA ASN A 164 5.63 -3.49 2.16
C ASN A 164 5.27 -2.07 1.67
N LEU A 165 6.16 -1.41 0.93
CA LEU A 165 6.03 -0.02 0.51
C LEU A 165 5.86 0.14 -1.01
N LYS A 166 5.25 -0.84 -1.66
CA LYS A 166 4.85 -0.76 -3.07
C LYS A 166 3.59 0.08 -3.22
N LEU A 167 3.73 1.39 -2.96
CA LEU A 167 2.67 2.38 -2.91
C LEU A 167 2.56 3.13 -4.24
N LEU A 168 1.41 3.73 -4.52
CA LEU A 168 1.23 4.63 -5.65
C LEU A 168 1.96 5.96 -5.41
N PRO A 169 2.46 6.61 -6.49
CA PRO A 169 3.10 7.93 -6.41
C PRO A 169 2.09 9.02 -6.03
N GLN A 170 2.08 9.40 -4.74
CA GLN A 170 1.29 10.50 -4.18
C GLN A 170 1.85 10.90 -2.81
N ASP A 171 1.53 12.08 -2.34
CA ASP A 171 1.86 12.50 -0.99
C ASP A 171 1.00 11.77 0.04
N TYR A 172 1.54 11.56 1.24
CA TYR A 172 0.88 10.79 2.29
C TYR A 172 0.83 11.54 3.61
N GLU A 173 -0.37 11.57 4.20
CA GLU A 173 -0.57 11.81 5.62
C GLU A 173 -0.43 10.45 6.33
N ILE A 174 0.62 10.30 7.14
CA ILE A 174 0.98 9.02 7.74
C ILE A 174 0.71 9.06 9.23
N THR A 175 -0.08 8.10 9.70
CA THR A 175 -0.26 7.83 11.13
C THR A 175 0.53 6.58 11.49
N LEU A 176 1.61 6.75 12.22
CA LEU A 176 2.47 5.67 12.69
C LEU A 176 1.93 5.10 14.01
N CYS A 177 1.97 3.77 14.09
CA CYS A 177 1.62 3.03 15.30
C CYS A 177 2.71 2.00 15.57
N ALA A 178 3.34 2.05 16.74
CA ALA A 178 4.38 1.09 17.13
C ALA A 178 3.86 -0.33 17.43
N LYS A 179 2.55 -0.56 17.31
CA LYS A 179 1.88 -1.83 17.66
C LYS A 179 1.40 -2.62 16.44
N GLY A 180 2.27 -2.78 15.44
CA GLY A 180 2.05 -3.75 14.35
C GLY A 180 1.59 -3.19 13.02
N ILE A 181 0.87 -2.06 12.96
CA ILE A 181 0.32 -1.52 11.72
C ILE A 181 0.27 0.02 11.74
N SER A 182 0.67 0.65 10.64
CA SER A 182 0.56 2.09 10.41
C SER A 182 -0.38 2.39 9.25
N TYR A 183 -0.92 3.60 9.20
CA TYR A 183 -1.87 4.04 8.18
C TYR A 183 -1.28 5.17 7.33
N PHE A 184 -1.32 4.98 6.03
CA PHE A 184 -0.84 5.92 5.01
C PHE A 184 -2.04 6.40 4.21
N LYS A 185 -2.48 7.63 4.44
CA LYS A 185 -3.60 8.24 3.75
C LYS A 185 -3.09 9.03 2.55
N GLY A 186 -3.44 8.60 1.37
CA GLY A 186 -3.22 9.34 0.12
C GLY A 186 -4.51 9.93 -0.42
N ALA A 187 -4.42 10.67 -1.51
CA ALA A 187 -5.58 11.28 -2.18
C ALA A 187 -6.48 10.20 -2.82
N ASP A 188 -5.87 9.28 -3.57
CA ASP A 188 -6.60 8.27 -4.36
C ASP A 188 -6.68 6.92 -3.64
N VAL A 189 -5.59 6.52 -3.01
CA VAL A 189 -5.46 5.22 -2.34
C VAL A 189 -4.83 5.40 -0.97
N SER A 190 -5.43 4.76 0.02
CA SER A 190 -4.89 4.66 1.37
C SER A 190 -4.38 3.25 1.65
N TYR A 191 -3.42 3.15 2.56
CA TYR A 191 -2.79 1.86 2.87
C TYR A 191 -2.68 1.63 4.38
N TYR A 192 -2.93 0.38 4.78
CA TYR A 192 -2.49 -0.13 6.06
C TYR A 192 -1.22 -0.94 5.85
N VAL A 193 -0.14 -0.53 6.53
CA VAL A 193 1.22 -1.05 6.31
C VAL A 193 1.71 -1.72 7.58
N GLY A 194 2.05 -2.99 7.49
CA GLY A 194 2.67 -3.74 8.59
C GLY A 194 4.06 -3.21 8.90
N ILE A 195 4.35 -3.03 10.18
CA ILE A 195 5.66 -2.61 10.69
C ILE A 195 6.44 -3.81 11.23
N ASP A 196 7.76 -3.65 11.36
CA ASP A 196 8.60 -4.65 12.01
C ASP A 196 8.40 -4.64 13.53
N THR A 197 8.47 -5.82 14.13
CA THR A 197 8.30 -6.02 15.59
C THR A 197 9.40 -5.38 16.43
N LYS A 198 10.54 -5.00 15.83
CA LYS A 198 11.63 -4.24 16.47
C LYS A 198 11.32 -2.76 16.61
N SER A 199 10.21 -2.28 16.05
CA SER A 199 9.80 -0.88 16.17
C SER A 199 9.60 -0.50 17.63
N THR A 200 10.02 0.71 17.98
CA THR A 200 9.96 1.24 19.34
C THR A 200 9.30 2.62 19.33
N TYR A 201 8.63 2.97 20.42
CA TYR A 201 8.06 4.28 20.65
C TYR A 201 8.10 4.64 22.14
N GLU A 202 8.56 5.83 22.43
CA GLU A 202 8.60 6.45 23.75
C GLU A 202 8.07 7.87 23.60
N LYS A 203 6.99 8.18 24.32
CA LYS A 203 6.39 9.49 24.30
C LYS A 203 7.31 10.50 24.97
N GLY A 204 7.56 11.63 24.32
CA GLY A 204 8.28 12.77 24.89
C GLY A 204 7.50 13.44 26.02
N GLU A 205 8.25 14.08 26.92
CA GLU A 205 7.68 14.87 28.00
C GLU A 205 7.13 16.24 27.51
#